data_d830739053e0e5d4f930d0516aac05f0
#
_entry.id   d830739053e0e5d4f930d0516aac05f0
#
_cell.length_a   1.000
_cell.length_b   1.000
_cell.length_c   1.000
_cell.angle_alpha   90.00
_cell.angle_beta   90.00
_cell.angle_gamma   90.00
#
_symmetry.space_group_name_H-M   'P 1'
#
loop_
_entity.id
_entity.type
_entity.pdbx_description
1 polymer ?
#
loop_
_entity_poly.entity_id
_entity_poly.type
_entity_poly.pdbx_seq_one_letter_code
_entity_poly.pdbx_strand_id
1 'polypeptide(L)'
;MRRSSSLVVLASIAVLITAPRVAGAQSQPAPAPDAPVSSDTSGPSVPHAPPATTPGLARGNEPARVVTEAQPDHKGRFEFGSYGRVYAASDLRGGTGRGTNVVAFGPRIVDEGNYAELELRREDEWSEKVKGRVVATLALFPPFFHFSGKPEQAIAVRNLYAQGTYDKITMWAGSRMYRGDDIYLLNWWPLDNQNTIGGGAGAPIYKSEGLETILQFHAGQQRLDNPYQFQQVPVVAPFGFGTVDVTKLDRPRTIETVKLTQFIRNTGTTSGFKAILYGELHQLAAGTLQDPLTKVDRGLPQDSGWMLGSQLTYFTGQRDTYASLVMRHARGIAAYDPLAVPITFALDHTVSGASETQIALSGNYEQEQFSVLFAAYMRFFRDGGAAETSTQKYDEGAIVARPSVFLGDHFGVSVEGSYQQRRIAMLLPGTNDQLNASVAKFGVMPYFSPSGRGSYKRPQIRLLYVASFRDAGTRALYPVEDVFAQRKAEHFLGIGAEWWFNSSSYP
;
A
#
# COMPACT_ATOMS: atom_id res chain seq x y z
N MET A 1 25.69 -23.35 -34.86
CA MET A 1 24.42 -22.83 -34.28
C MET A 1 24.43 -23.11 -32.79
N ARG A 2 24.88 -22.16 -31.98
CA ARG A 2 24.81 -22.24 -30.52
C ARG A 2 23.71 -21.28 -30.09
N ARG A 3 22.58 -21.81 -29.62
CA ARG A 3 21.55 -21.01 -28.94
C ARG A 3 22.04 -20.72 -27.52
N SER A 4 22.50 -19.51 -27.29
CA SER A 4 22.73 -18.99 -25.94
C SER A 4 21.35 -18.66 -25.36
N SER A 5 20.91 -19.44 -24.39
CA SER A 5 19.74 -19.13 -23.57
C SER A 5 20.15 -18.02 -22.59
N SER A 6 19.98 -16.78 -22.99
CA SER A 6 20.15 -15.64 -22.07
C SER A 6 18.95 -15.63 -21.11
N LEU A 7 19.21 -15.88 -19.85
CA LEU A 7 18.27 -15.67 -18.76
C LEU A 7 18.00 -14.16 -18.66
N VAL A 8 16.86 -13.73 -19.14
CA VAL A 8 16.49 -12.31 -19.15
C VAL A 8 15.77 -11.99 -17.85
N VAL A 9 16.42 -11.21 -16.99
CA VAL A 9 15.85 -10.65 -15.76
C VAL A 9 15.43 -9.20 -16.06
N LEU A 10 14.28 -8.78 -15.58
CA LEU A 10 13.50 -7.67 -16.13
C LEU A 10 13.00 -6.68 -15.08
N ALA A 11 12.98 -5.40 -15.36
CA ALA A 11 12.83 -4.29 -14.41
C ALA A 11 11.85 -3.14 -14.78
N SER A 12 11.08 -2.51 -13.91
CA SER A 12 9.97 -1.57 -14.14
C SER A 12 10.05 -0.14 -13.65
N ILE A 13 9.40 0.77 -14.32
CA ILE A 13 9.17 2.18 -13.95
C ILE A 13 7.73 2.34 -13.44
N ALA A 14 7.55 2.40 -12.14
CA ALA A 14 6.40 3.03 -11.54
C ALA A 14 6.79 4.38 -10.90
N VAL A 15 7.88 5.00 -11.33
CA VAL A 15 8.39 6.24 -10.69
C VAL A 15 7.49 7.44 -10.98
N LEU A 16 6.67 7.39 -12.02
CA LEU A 16 5.82 8.53 -12.38
C LEU A 16 4.36 8.43 -11.88
N ILE A 17 3.95 7.32 -11.28
CA ILE A 17 2.51 7.09 -11.10
C ILE A 17 2.10 6.82 -9.66
N THR A 18 3.02 6.49 -8.76
CA THR A 18 2.68 6.14 -7.37
C THR A 18 3.18 7.13 -6.32
N ALA A 19 3.78 8.24 -6.72
CA ALA A 19 3.78 9.38 -5.83
C ALA A 19 2.32 9.87 -5.79
N PRO A 20 1.66 10.00 -4.61
CA PRO A 20 0.54 10.88 -4.55
C PRO A 20 1.06 12.21 -5.12
N ARG A 21 0.48 12.68 -6.20
CA ARG A 21 0.62 14.09 -6.56
C ARG A 21 0.09 14.84 -5.37
N VAL A 22 0.97 15.22 -4.47
CA VAL A 22 0.77 16.42 -3.67
C VAL A 22 0.40 17.46 -4.72
N ALA A 23 -0.80 18.00 -4.61
CA ALA A 23 -1.28 19.06 -5.48
C ALA A 23 -0.14 20.04 -5.65
N GLY A 24 0.33 20.22 -6.87
CA GLY A 24 1.49 21.04 -7.13
C GLY A 24 1.23 22.41 -6.52
N ALA A 25 2.09 22.83 -5.64
CA ALA A 25 2.18 24.21 -5.27
C ALA A 25 2.42 24.96 -6.56
N GLN A 26 1.36 25.53 -7.13
CA GLN A 26 1.50 26.57 -8.16
C GLN A 26 2.37 27.63 -7.49
N SER A 27 3.53 27.88 -8.09
CA SER A 27 4.34 29.03 -7.78
C SER A 27 3.46 30.27 -7.93
N GLN A 28 3.01 30.84 -6.82
CA GLN A 28 2.42 32.17 -6.80
C GLN A 28 3.49 33.16 -7.26
N PRO A 29 3.14 34.08 -8.15
CA PRO A 29 4.01 35.20 -8.47
C PRO A 29 4.23 36.04 -7.21
N ALA A 30 5.42 36.61 -7.08
CA ALA A 30 5.83 37.45 -5.96
C ALA A 30 4.78 38.53 -5.66
N PRO A 31 4.52 38.86 -4.38
CA PRO A 31 3.58 39.91 -4.02
C PRO A 31 4.12 41.29 -4.42
N ALA A 32 3.23 42.08 -5.02
CA ALA A 32 3.45 43.49 -5.23
C ALA A 32 3.44 44.25 -3.88
N PRO A 33 4.11 45.43 -3.78
CA PRO A 33 4.26 46.11 -2.50
C PRO A 33 2.96 46.73 -2.00
N ASP A 34 2.88 46.79 -0.65
CA ASP A 34 1.78 47.16 0.19
C ASP A 34 1.00 48.45 -0.17
N ALA A 35 -0.33 48.31 -0.20
CA ALA A 35 -1.26 49.41 -0.03
C ALA A 35 -1.89 49.33 1.38
N PRO A 36 -2.25 50.48 2.00
CA PRO A 36 -2.52 50.53 3.44
C PRO A 36 -3.83 49.89 3.84
N VAL A 37 -3.77 49.17 4.97
CA VAL A 37 -4.87 48.50 5.63
C VAL A 37 -5.86 49.53 6.21
N SER A 38 -7.10 49.52 5.77
CA SER A 38 -8.21 50.11 6.48
C SER A 38 -8.91 49.05 7.31
N SER A 39 -8.96 49.29 8.62
CA SER A 39 -9.68 48.50 9.60
C SER A 39 -11.17 48.76 9.50
N ASP A 40 -11.98 47.82 9.04
CA ASP A 40 -13.42 47.81 9.34
C ASP A 40 -13.83 46.40 9.81
N THR A 41 -14.12 46.37 11.10
CA THR A 41 -14.65 45.21 11.80
C THR A 41 -16.17 45.22 11.73
N SER A 42 -16.75 44.39 10.90
CA SER A 42 -18.16 43.95 11.05
C SER A 42 -18.33 42.59 10.41
N GLY A 43 -18.17 41.53 11.22
CA GLY A 43 -18.53 40.17 10.85
C GLY A 43 -20.05 39.95 10.84
N PRO A 44 -20.60 39.13 9.93
CA PRO A 44 -22.02 38.82 9.93
C PRO A 44 -22.38 37.97 11.15
N SER A 45 -23.44 38.44 11.87
CA SER A 45 -24.03 37.75 13.01
C SER A 45 -24.69 36.44 12.58
N VAL A 46 -24.32 35.35 13.22
CA VAL A 46 -24.97 34.04 13.11
C VAL A 46 -26.36 34.14 13.74
N PRO A 47 -27.44 33.67 13.07
CA PRO A 47 -28.78 33.66 13.67
C PRO A 47 -28.83 32.67 14.85
N HIS A 48 -29.16 33.15 16.02
CA HIS A 48 -29.45 32.27 17.16
C HIS A 48 -30.75 31.51 16.91
N ALA A 49 -30.71 30.20 17.09
CA ALA A 49 -31.89 29.36 17.16
C ALA A 49 -32.74 29.74 18.39
N PRO A 50 -34.09 29.76 18.28
CA PRO A 50 -34.94 30.06 19.41
C PRO A 50 -34.84 29.00 20.51
N PRO A 51 -34.98 29.37 21.78
CA PRO A 51 -34.89 28.45 22.91
C PRO A 51 -36.03 27.44 22.86
N ALA A 52 -35.67 26.17 23.05
CA ALA A 52 -36.64 25.08 23.15
C ALA A 52 -37.55 25.29 24.38
N THR A 53 -38.85 25.39 24.16
CA THR A 53 -39.86 25.42 25.20
C THR A 53 -39.91 24.08 25.93
N THR A 54 -39.63 24.14 27.23
CA THR A 54 -39.72 22.98 28.13
C THR A 54 -41.22 22.58 28.28
N PRO A 55 -41.60 21.32 28.02
CA PRO A 55 -42.93 20.84 28.35
C PRO A 55 -43.07 20.67 29.87
N GLY A 56 -44.21 21.10 30.39
CA GLY A 56 -44.49 21.10 31.81
C GLY A 56 -44.45 19.72 32.50
N LEU A 57 -44.03 19.75 33.74
CA LEU A 57 -44.02 18.64 34.67
C LEU A 57 -45.46 18.12 34.91
N ALA A 58 -45.79 16.96 34.39
CA ALA A 58 -46.88 16.12 34.88
C ALA A 58 -46.38 15.34 36.11
N ARG A 59 -47.03 15.62 37.26
CA ARG A 59 -46.81 14.85 38.48
C ARG A 59 -47.42 13.43 38.38
N GLY A 60 -46.69 12.49 38.80
CA GLY A 60 -47.21 11.22 39.31
C GLY A 60 -47.03 10.07 38.34
N ASN A 61 -45.95 9.26 38.60
CA ASN A 61 -46.03 7.81 38.65
C ASN A 61 -44.69 7.31 39.23
N GLU A 62 -44.77 6.35 40.08
CA GLU A 62 -43.59 5.69 40.67
C GLU A 62 -42.59 5.28 39.61
N PRO A 63 -41.27 5.34 39.89
CA PRO A 63 -40.27 4.89 38.93
C PRO A 63 -40.49 3.37 38.72
N ALA A 64 -40.84 3.05 37.45
CA ALA A 64 -40.79 1.65 37.01
C ALA A 64 -39.40 1.11 37.36
N ARG A 65 -39.37 0.09 38.19
CA ARG A 65 -38.15 -0.65 38.52
C ARG A 65 -37.59 -1.15 37.19
N VAL A 66 -36.59 -0.46 36.67
CA VAL A 66 -35.80 -0.94 35.54
C VAL A 66 -35.13 -2.20 36.08
N VAL A 67 -35.64 -3.35 35.73
CA VAL A 67 -34.94 -4.61 35.88
C VAL A 67 -33.75 -4.50 34.97
N THR A 68 -32.61 -4.09 35.52
CA THR A 68 -31.33 -4.16 34.81
C THR A 68 -31.07 -5.66 34.71
N GLU A 69 -31.41 -6.25 33.57
CA GLU A 69 -30.87 -7.56 33.22
C GLU A 69 -29.36 -7.44 33.44
N ALA A 70 -28.83 -8.32 34.29
CA ALA A 70 -27.40 -8.40 34.49
C ALA A 70 -26.78 -8.65 33.12
N GLN A 71 -26.13 -7.64 32.57
CA GLN A 71 -25.35 -7.82 31.34
C GLN A 71 -24.36 -8.96 31.64
N PRO A 72 -24.27 -9.96 30.76
CA PRO A 72 -23.29 -11.02 30.93
C PRO A 72 -21.92 -10.38 31.10
N ASP A 73 -21.04 -10.97 31.90
CA ASP A 73 -19.69 -10.48 32.23
C ASP A 73 -18.95 -10.08 30.95
N HIS A 74 -19.13 -8.85 30.54
CA HIS A 74 -18.55 -8.26 29.31
C HIS A 74 -17.12 -7.86 29.60
N LYS A 75 -16.18 -8.55 28.95
CA LYS A 75 -14.75 -8.18 29.00
C LYS A 75 -14.41 -7.33 27.79
N GLY A 76 -14.15 -6.07 28.03
CA GLY A 76 -13.71 -5.15 26.98
C GLY A 76 -12.37 -4.53 27.31
N ARG A 77 -11.51 -4.36 26.28
CA ARG A 77 -10.21 -3.72 26.44
C ARG A 77 -9.88 -2.82 25.26
N PHE A 78 -9.08 -1.80 25.53
CA PHE A 78 -8.45 -1.01 24.49
C PHE A 78 -7.02 -1.51 24.27
N GLU A 79 -6.66 -1.64 22.99
CA GLU A 79 -5.32 -2.00 22.56
C GLU A 79 -4.76 -0.87 21.72
N PHE A 80 -3.49 -0.57 21.94
CA PHE A 80 -2.73 0.36 21.11
C PHE A 80 -1.70 -0.40 20.29
N GLY A 81 -1.66 -0.13 18.99
CA GLY A 81 -0.69 -0.68 18.06
C GLY A 81 0.03 0.42 17.29
N SER A 82 1.18 0.10 16.76
CA SER A 82 1.93 1.02 15.90
C SER A 82 2.84 0.27 14.94
N TYR A 83 3.02 0.85 13.77
CA TYR A 83 4.08 0.55 12.83
C TYR A 83 4.77 1.85 12.45
N GLY A 84 6.08 1.83 12.27
CA GLY A 84 6.75 3.02 11.78
C GLY A 84 8.22 2.81 11.46
N ARG A 85 8.72 3.77 10.70
CA ARG A 85 10.13 3.92 10.37
C ARG A 85 10.48 5.38 10.17
N VAL A 86 11.60 5.78 10.71
CA VAL A 86 12.13 7.15 10.59
C VAL A 86 13.62 7.07 10.36
N TYR A 87 14.10 7.74 9.33
CA TYR A 87 15.52 7.80 8.96
C TYR A 87 15.94 9.23 8.68
N ALA A 88 17.13 9.59 9.15
CA ALA A 88 17.89 10.73 8.71
C ALA A 88 19.08 10.24 7.90
N ALA A 89 19.33 10.80 6.71
CA ALA A 89 20.35 10.30 5.82
C ALA A 89 21.04 11.40 5.01
N SER A 90 22.28 11.12 4.63
CA SER A 90 23.13 11.96 3.76
C SER A 90 23.59 11.17 2.54
N ASP A 91 23.77 11.85 1.40
CA ASP A 91 24.40 11.31 0.20
C ASP A 91 25.95 11.36 0.25
N LEU A 92 26.53 11.78 1.37
CA LEU A 92 27.96 12.05 1.59
C LEU A 92 28.54 13.17 0.70
N ARG A 93 27.69 13.98 0.09
CA ARG A 93 28.08 15.09 -0.80
C ARG A 93 27.41 16.41 -0.44
N GLY A 94 26.82 16.47 0.75
CA GLY A 94 26.10 17.64 1.27
C GLY A 94 24.60 17.65 0.98
N GLY A 95 24.07 16.63 0.29
CA GLY A 95 22.65 16.42 0.06
C GLY A 95 22.04 15.38 1.01
N THR A 96 20.73 15.27 0.97
CA THR A 96 19.99 14.18 1.63
C THR A 96 20.17 12.89 0.88
N GLY A 97 20.30 11.76 1.61
CA GLY A 97 20.33 10.43 1.01
C GLY A 97 19.01 10.11 0.31
N ARG A 98 19.09 9.65 -0.93
CA ARG A 98 17.94 9.27 -1.76
C ARG A 98 18.10 7.82 -2.21
N GLY A 99 17.00 7.08 -2.17
CA GLY A 99 16.93 5.76 -2.76
C GLY A 99 16.63 5.81 -4.26
N THR A 100 16.87 4.71 -4.94
CA THR A 100 16.59 4.53 -6.37
C THR A 100 16.07 3.14 -6.62
N ASN A 101 14.83 3.02 -7.10
CA ASN A 101 14.30 1.80 -7.70
C ASN A 101 13.91 2.07 -9.14
N VAL A 102 14.10 1.07 -10.01
CA VAL A 102 13.61 1.10 -11.40
C VAL A 102 12.48 0.09 -11.61
N VAL A 103 12.01 -0.52 -10.55
CA VAL A 103 10.99 -1.57 -10.51
C VAL A 103 9.83 -1.16 -9.59
N ALA A 104 8.65 -1.72 -9.80
CA ALA A 104 7.49 -1.40 -8.99
C ALA A 104 7.67 -1.81 -7.52
N PHE A 105 8.24 -3.00 -7.30
CA PHE A 105 8.45 -3.57 -5.97
C PHE A 105 9.95 -3.75 -5.73
N GLY A 106 10.65 -2.64 -5.55
CA GLY A 106 12.10 -2.64 -5.36
C GLY A 106 12.52 -3.00 -3.94
N PRO A 107 13.80 -3.40 -3.78
CA PRO A 107 14.37 -3.64 -2.46
C PRO A 107 14.25 -2.43 -1.55
N ARG A 108 13.65 -2.62 -0.39
CA ARG A 108 13.21 -1.54 0.51
C ARG A 108 14.30 -0.84 1.32
N ILE A 109 15.56 -1.31 1.28
CA ILE A 109 16.58 -0.90 2.25
C ILE A 109 16.77 0.62 2.40
N VAL A 110 16.56 1.40 1.35
CA VAL A 110 16.67 2.87 1.35
C VAL A 110 15.53 3.58 0.60
N ASP A 111 14.60 2.86 0.03
CA ASP A 111 13.59 3.46 -0.86
C ASP A 111 12.29 3.81 -0.17
N GLU A 112 12.12 3.32 1.05
CA GLU A 112 10.97 3.65 1.87
C GLU A 112 11.21 4.95 2.61
N GLY A 113 10.37 5.93 2.34
CA GLY A 113 10.36 7.19 3.08
C GLY A 113 9.97 7.00 4.56
N ASN A 114 10.13 8.07 5.33
CA ASN A 114 9.65 8.13 6.70
C ASN A 114 8.14 7.91 6.73
N TYR A 115 7.65 7.14 7.70
CA TYR A 115 6.26 6.74 7.78
C TYR A 115 5.92 6.25 9.18
N ALA A 116 4.70 6.49 9.65
CA ALA A 116 4.21 5.90 10.89
C ALA A 116 2.71 5.60 10.83
N GLU A 117 2.28 4.59 11.56
CA GLU A 117 0.88 4.28 11.83
C GLU A 117 0.64 4.24 13.34
N LEU A 118 -0.50 4.81 13.74
CA LEU A 118 -1.04 4.71 15.09
C LEU A 118 -2.38 4.01 15.00
N GLU A 119 -2.53 2.91 15.71
CA GLU A 119 -3.74 2.11 15.72
C GLU A 119 -4.34 2.06 17.10
N LEU A 120 -5.62 2.34 17.20
CA LEU A 120 -6.44 2.12 18.38
C LEU A 120 -7.47 1.04 18.07
N ARG A 121 -7.50 0.01 18.92
CA ARG A 121 -8.51 -1.06 18.84
C ARG A 121 -9.32 -1.11 20.11
N ARG A 122 -10.62 -1.27 19.98
CA ARG A 122 -11.50 -1.73 21.03
C ARG A 122 -11.82 -3.20 20.75
N GLU A 123 -11.55 -4.07 21.69
CA GLU A 123 -11.88 -5.50 21.64
C GLU A 123 -12.85 -5.83 22.75
N ASP A 124 -13.93 -6.51 22.41
CA ASP A 124 -15.01 -6.88 23.31
C ASP A 124 -15.30 -8.38 23.21
N GLU A 125 -15.47 -9.02 24.36
CA GLU A 125 -15.80 -10.42 24.48
C GLU A 125 -17.06 -10.55 25.35
N TRP A 126 -18.20 -10.80 24.71
CA TRP A 126 -19.51 -10.94 25.39
C TRP A 126 -19.78 -12.38 25.81
N SER A 127 -19.17 -13.35 25.11
CA SER A 127 -19.16 -14.77 25.46
C SER A 127 -18.01 -15.46 24.71
N GLU A 128 -17.79 -16.75 25.01
CA GLU A 128 -16.81 -17.57 24.26
C GLU A 128 -17.07 -17.57 22.75
N LYS A 129 -18.35 -17.44 22.35
CA LYS A 129 -18.76 -17.47 20.95
C LYS A 129 -18.94 -16.10 20.31
N VAL A 130 -19.11 -15.04 21.11
CA VAL A 130 -19.43 -13.70 20.60
C VAL A 130 -18.33 -12.73 20.97
N LYS A 131 -17.60 -12.26 19.94
CA LYS A 131 -16.52 -11.30 20.07
C LYS A 131 -16.72 -10.15 19.09
N GLY A 132 -16.27 -8.98 19.47
CA GLY A 132 -16.31 -7.79 18.64
C GLY A 132 -14.99 -7.06 18.64
N ARG A 133 -14.75 -6.31 17.58
CA ARG A 133 -13.60 -5.45 17.45
C ARG A 133 -13.97 -4.20 16.65
N VAL A 134 -13.49 -3.06 17.11
CA VAL A 134 -13.50 -1.82 16.33
C VAL A 134 -12.06 -1.37 16.18
N VAL A 135 -11.65 -1.03 14.97
CA VAL A 135 -10.26 -0.64 14.63
C VAL A 135 -10.27 0.73 13.98
N ALA A 136 -9.39 1.62 14.48
CA ALA A 136 -9.07 2.89 13.87
C ALA A 136 -7.55 3.02 13.72
N THR A 137 -7.06 3.16 12.48
CA THR A 137 -5.63 3.32 12.17
C THR A 137 -5.41 4.62 11.42
N LEU A 138 -4.56 5.49 11.97
CA LEU A 138 -4.09 6.71 11.34
C LEU A 138 -2.70 6.48 10.76
N ALA A 139 -2.51 6.88 9.51
CA ALA A 139 -1.23 6.85 8.83
C ALA A 139 -0.68 8.27 8.68
N LEU A 140 0.59 8.44 9.04
CA LEU A 140 1.32 9.69 9.02
C LEU A 140 2.38 9.62 7.93
N PHE A 141 2.31 10.56 6.96
CA PHE A 141 3.23 10.65 5.83
C PHE A 141 4.14 11.86 5.92
N PRO A 142 5.36 11.86 5.36
CA PRO A 142 6.10 13.09 5.12
C PRO A 142 5.27 14.04 4.21
N PRO A 143 5.26 15.33 4.45
CA PRO A 143 6.13 16.15 5.30
C PRO A 143 5.62 16.42 6.71
N PHE A 144 4.86 15.52 7.31
CA PHE A 144 4.35 15.65 8.68
C PHE A 144 5.45 15.99 9.72
N PHE A 145 6.69 15.55 9.48
CA PHE A 145 7.80 15.75 10.42
C PHE A 145 8.31 17.18 10.41
N HIS A 146 8.40 17.77 11.58
CA HIS A 146 8.73 19.19 11.80
C HIS A 146 10.16 19.60 11.39
N PHE A 147 11.07 18.66 11.13
CA PHE A 147 12.47 18.95 10.81
C PHE A 147 12.67 19.85 9.58
N SER A 148 11.69 19.95 8.70
CA SER A 148 11.71 20.86 7.56
C SER A 148 11.36 22.30 7.91
N GLY A 149 10.91 22.57 9.15
CA GLY A 149 10.37 23.87 9.58
C GLY A 149 8.99 24.21 9.00
N LYS A 150 8.44 23.36 8.14
CA LYS A 150 7.11 23.51 7.50
C LYS A 150 6.35 22.17 7.59
N PRO A 151 5.83 21.81 8.78
CA PRO A 151 5.04 20.60 8.92
C PRO A 151 3.71 20.78 8.20
N GLU A 152 3.56 20.14 7.05
CA GLU A 152 2.29 20.02 6.34
C GLU A 152 1.59 18.75 6.84
N GLN A 153 0.28 18.84 7.06
CA GLN A 153 -0.48 17.69 7.53
C GLN A 153 -0.75 16.72 6.39
N ALA A 154 -0.15 15.55 6.45
CA ALA A 154 -0.45 14.42 5.58
C ALA A 154 -0.87 13.23 6.46
N ILE A 155 -2.13 13.23 6.89
CA ILE A 155 -2.74 12.17 7.71
C ILE A 155 -3.81 11.48 6.87
N ALA A 156 -3.77 10.16 6.83
CA ALA A 156 -4.83 9.35 6.23
C ALA A 156 -5.43 8.39 7.25
N VAL A 157 -6.74 8.17 7.17
CA VAL A 157 -7.38 7.07 7.88
C VAL A 157 -7.18 5.80 7.06
N ARG A 158 -6.38 4.89 7.56
CA ARG A 158 -6.07 3.61 6.91
C ARG A 158 -7.12 2.57 7.15
N ASN A 159 -7.53 2.43 8.40
CA ASN A 159 -8.60 1.52 8.82
C ASN A 159 -9.61 2.28 9.67
N LEU A 160 -10.86 2.06 9.41
CA LEU A 160 -11.98 2.44 10.27
C LEU A 160 -13.11 1.43 10.02
N TYR A 161 -13.11 0.34 10.78
CA TYR A 161 -14.07 -0.74 10.60
C TYR A 161 -14.48 -1.39 11.91
N ALA A 162 -15.65 -2.01 11.89
CA ALA A 162 -16.11 -2.91 12.94
C ALA A 162 -16.08 -4.36 12.44
N GLN A 163 -15.75 -5.28 13.35
CA GLN A 163 -15.72 -6.72 13.09
C GLN A 163 -16.46 -7.42 14.21
N GLY A 164 -17.30 -8.38 13.85
CA GLY A 164 -17.97 -9.31 14.77
C GLY A 164 -17.59 -10.74 14.44
N THR A 165 -17.42 -11.55 15.49
CA THR A 165 -17.24 -13.00 15.36
C THR A 165 -18.33 -13.69 16.14
N TYR A 166 -19.04 -14.60 15.49
CA TYR A 166 -19.99 -15.50 16.12
C TYR A 166 -19.55 -16.95 15.87
N ASP A 167 -19.19 -17.63 16.94
CA ASP A 167 -18.59 -18.97 16.89
C ASP A 167 -17.34 -18.98 15.99
N LYS A 168 -17.45 -19.48 14.77
CA LYS A 168 -16.36 -19.58 13.80
C LYS A 168 -16.47 -18.56 12.66
N ILE A 169 -17.59 -17.88 12.54
CA ILE A 169 -17.85 -16.94 11.44
C ILE A 169 -17.42 -15.56 11.89
N THR A 170 -16.53 -14.95 11.15
CA THR A 170 -16.12 -13.55 11.31
C THR A 170 -16.70 -12.74 10.18
N MET A 171 -17.31 -11.60 10.51
CA MET A 171 -17.82 -10.60 9.56
C MET A 171 -17.26 -9.23 9.92
N TRP A 172 -17.07 -8.38 8.92
CA TRP A 172 -16.61 -7.02 9.14
C TRP A 172 -17.22 -6.05 8.12
N ALA A 173 -17.28 -4.77 8.48
CA ALA A 173 -17.71 -3.69 7.60
C ALA A 173 -17.02 -2.38 7.95
N GLY A 174 -16.74 -1.56 6.94
CA GLY A 174 -16.10 -0.25 7.07
C GLY A 174 -14.97 -0.04 6.05
N SER A 175 -14.14 0.96 6.30
CA SER A 175 -12.91 1.20 5.54
C SER A 175 -11.81 0.29 6.07
N ARG A 176 -11.35 -0.63 5.25
CA ARG A 176 -10.30 -1.55 5.65
C ARG A 176 -9.23 -1.68 4.57
N MET A 177 -7.98 -1.49 4.99
CA MET A 177 -6.84 -1.90 4.22
C MET A 177 -6.66 -3.41 4.42
N TYR A 178 -7.15 -4.17 3.46
CA TYR A 178 -7.05 -5.62 3.49
C TYR A 178 -5.67 -6.04 3.00
N ARG A 179 -4.94 -6.83 3.79
CA ARG A 179 -3.59 -7.28 3.47
C ARG A 179 -3.47 -8.78 3.62
N GLY A 180 -2.91 -9.42 2.59
CA GLY A 180 -2.43 -10.78 2.64
C GLY A 180 -1.03 -10.89 3.22
N ASP A 181 -0.34 -11.99 2.91
CA ASP A 181 1.07 -12.16 3.28
C ASP A 181 1.95 -11.17 2.50
N ASP A 182 2.89 -10.56 3.18
CA ASP A 182 3.84 -9.65 2.56
C ASP A 182 5.13 -10.35 2.09
N ILE A 183 5.80 -9.71 1.16
CA ILE A 183 7.20 -9.96 0.85
C ILE A 183 8.00 -8.82 1.47
N TYR A 184 8.43 -9.01 2.73
CA TYR A 184 9.02 -7.97 3.57
C TYR A 184 10.13 -7.18 2.88
N LEU A 185 11.09 -7.85 2.20
CA LEU A 185 12.21 -7.17 1.54
C LEU A 185 11.81 -6.30 0.35
N LEU A 186 10.59 -6.46 -0.17
CA LEU A 186 10.05 -5.70 -1.30
C LEU A 186 8.90 -4.77 -0.89
N ASN A 187 8.51 -4.77 0.39
CA ASN A 187 7.34 -4.04 0.90
C ASN A 187 6.09 -4.24 0.03
N TRP A 188 5.80 -5.48 -0.29
CA TRP A 188 4.80 -5.83 -1.28
C TRP A 188 3.90 -6.97 -0.82
N TRP A 189 2.61 -6.83 -1.07
CA TRP A 189 1.56 -7.84 -0.83
C TRP A 189 1.06 -8.35 -2.19
N PRO A 190 1.55 -9.51 -2.66
CA PRO A 190 1.21 -10.01 -3.99
C PRO A 190 -0.27 -10.35 -4.17
N LEU A 191 -0.91 -10.88 -3.13
CA LEU A 191 -2.32 -11.23 -3.09
C LEU A 191 -3.01 -10.44 -1.99
N ASP A 192 -4.32 -10.20 -2.17
CA ASP A 192 -5.17 -9.63 -1.10
C ASP A 192 -4.66 -8.27 -0.60
N ASN A 193 -4.42 -7.35 -1.54
CA ASN A 193 -3.91 -6.01 -1.28
C ASN A 193 -4.97 -4.97 -1.64
N GLN A 194 -6.00 -4.79 -0.77
CA GLN A 194 -7.15 -3.95 -1.06
C GLN A 194 -7.24 -2.74 -0.13
N ASN A 195 -7.64 -1.60 -0.71
CA ASN A 195 -7.96 -0.36 0.00
C ASN A 195 -9.40 0.02 -0.36
N THR A 196 -10.38 -0.50 0.39
CA THR A 196 -11.79 -0.35 0.04
C THR A 196 -12.62 0.08 1.24
N ILE A 197 -13.78 0.67 0.97
CA ILE A 197 -14.89 0.78 1.91
C ILE A 197 -15.89 -0.31 1.52
N GLY A 198 -16.17 -1.22 2.44
CA GLY A 198 -17.03 -2.36 2.14
C GLY A 198 -17.21 -3.30 3.31
N GLY A 199 -17.30 -4.57 3.03
CA GLY A 199 -17.43 -5.60 4.04
C GLY A 199 -16.95 -6.96 3.57
N GLY A 200 -16.83 -7.88 4.52
CA GLY A 200 -16.39 -9.22 4.22
C GLY A 200 -16.80 -10.21 5.31
N ALA A 201 -16.67 -11.47 5.00
CA ALA A 201 -16.90 -12.57 5.91
C ALA A 201 -15.89 -13.69 5.69
N GLY A 202 -15.61 -14.46 6.74
CA GLY A 202 -14.74 -15.62 6.64
C GLY A 202 -15.03 -16.63 7.74
N ALA A 203 -14.77 -17.89 7.43
CA ALA A 203 -14.91 -18.98 8.40
C ALA A 203 -13.97 -20.14 8.06
N PRO A 204 -13.48 -20.89 9.05
CA PRO A 204 -12.95 -22.22 8.83
C PRO A 204 -14.11 -23.16 8.42
N ILE A 205 -14.09 -23.60 7.17
CA ILE A 205 -15.11 -24.51 6.61
C ILE A 205 -14.80 -25.99 6.86
N TYR A 206 -13.54 -26.29 7.15
CA TYR A 206 -13.08 -27.62 7.54
C TYR A 206 -11.94 -27.51 8.55
N LYS A 207 -11.96 -28.34 9.59
CA LYS A 207 -10.88 -28.43 10.57
C LYS A 207 -10.80 -29.84 11.14
N SER A 208 -9.60 -30.41 11.04
CA SER A 208 -9.24 -31.69 11.66
C SER A 208 -7.80 -31.61 12.19
N GLU A 209 -7.28 -32.69 12.75
CA GLU A 209 -5.89 -32.75 13.17
C GLU A 209 -4.97 -32.51 11.97
N GLY A 210 -4.14 -31.48 12.05
CA GLY A 210 -3.19 -31.09 11.00
C GLY A 210 -3.79 -30.42 9.76
N LEU A 211 -5.11 -30.38 9.59
CA LEU A 211 -5.76 -29.76 8.42
C LEU A 211 -6.72 -28.66 8.84
N GLU A 212 -6.61 -27.49 8.18
CA GLU A 212 -7.54 -26.37 8.38
C GLU A 212 -7.79 -25.64 7.07
N THR A 213 -9.05 -25.57 6.65
CA THR A 213 -9.47 -24.86 5.43
C THR A 213 -10.30 -23.65 5.82
N ILE A 214 -9.89 -22.47 5.39
CA ILE A 214 -10.55 -21.19 5.67
C ILE A 214 -11.03 -20.60 4.35
N LEU A 215 -12.31 -20.24 4.29
CA LEU A 215 -12.90 -19.52 3.17
C LEU A 215 -13.23 -18.09 3.59
N GLN A 216 -12.86 -17.12 2.75
CA GLN A 216 -13.07 -15.69 2.98
C GLN A 216 -13.64 -15.04 1.74
N PHE A 217 -14.55 -14.08 1.95
CA PHE A 217 -15.12 -13.22 0.92
C PHE A 217 -14.97 -11.77 1.34
N HIS A 218 -14.77 -10.90 0.37
CA HIS A 218 -14.76 -9.46 0.55
C HIS A 218 -15.46 -8.80 -0.64
N ALA A 219 -16.19 -7.73 -0.38
CA ALA A 219 -16.71 -6.82 -1.39
C ALA A 219 -16.59 -5.38 -0.90
N GLY A 220 -16.10 -4.50 -1.76
CA GLY A 220 -15.92 -3.10 -1.41
C GLY A 220 -15.74 -2.20 -2.61
N GLN A 221 -15.78 -0.90 -2.35
CA GLN A 221 -15.61 0.13 -3.35
C GLN A 221 -14.35 0.93 -3.11
N GLN A 222 -13.68 1.29 -4.19
CA GLN A 222 -12.54 2.17 -4.23
C GLN A 222 -12.79 3.26 -5.27
N ARG A 223 -12.62 4.51 -4.88
CA ARG A 223 -12.66 5.65 -5.78
C ARG A 223 -11.36 6.44 -5.65
N LEU A 224 -10.56 6.44 -6.69
CA LEU A 224 -9.36 7.25 -6.78
C LEU A 224 -9.69 8.61 -7.37
N ASP A 225 -9.01 9.64 -6.90
CA ASP A 225 -9.12 10.99 -7.46
C ASP A 225 -8.28 11.09 -8.74
N ASN A 226 -8.88 10.64 -9.84
CA ASN A 226 -8.28 10.67 -11.18
C ASN A 226 -9.37 10.75 -12.26
N PRO A 227 -9.05 11.28 -13.47
CA PRO A 227 -10.03 11.48 -14.54
C PRO A 227 -10.68 10.21 -15.09
N TYR A 228 -10.21 9.03 -14.73
CA TYR A 228 -10.83 7.76 -15.12
C TYR A 228 -11.99 7.36 -14.20
N GLN A 229 -11.98 7.82 -12.94
CA GLN A 229 -12.98 7.47 -11.94
C GLN A 229 -13.80 8.64 -11.42
N PHE A 230 -13.21 9.84 -11.34
CA PHE A 230 -13.84 10.98 -10.71
C PHE A 230 -13.50 12.29 -11.42
N GLN A 231 -14.51 13.15 -11.60
CA GLN A 231 -14.33 14.50 -12.13
C GLN A 231 -15.36 15.44 -11.52
N GLN A 232 -14.89 16.58 -11.04
CA GLN A 232 -15.70 17.74 -10.75
C GLN A 232 -15.41 18.84 -11.77
N VAL A 233 -16.44 19.57 -12.15
CA VAL A 233 -16.34 20.70 -13.07
C VAL A 233 -17.03 21.92 -12.46
N PRO A 234 -16.39 23.10 -12.51
CA PRO A 234 -17.02 24.32 -12.07
C PRO A 234 -18.10 24.75 -13.08
N VAL A 235 -19.29 24.99 -12.61
CA VAL A 235 -20.42 25.53 -13.39
C VAL A 235 -20.92 26.80 -12.75
N VAL A 236 -21.53 27.70 -13.57
CA VAL A 236 -22.13 28.89 -13.05
C VAL A 236 -23.35 28.52 -12.20
N ALA A 237 -23.36 28.98 -10.96
CA ALA A 237 -24.49 28.77 -10.06
C ALA A 237 -25.76 29.46 -10.59
N PRO A 238 -26.95 28.91 -10.32
CA PRO A 238 -28.20 29.58 -10.66
C PRO A 238 -28.26 31.01 -10.10
N PHE A 239 -28.90 31.90 -10.83
CA PHE A 239 -29.10 33.31 -10.43
C PHE A 239 -27.80 34.13 -10.24
N GLY A 240 -26.66 33.70 -10.80
CA GLY A 240 -25.45 34.50 -10.77
C GLY A 240 -24.68 34.50 -9.44
N PHE A 241 -24.93 33.56 -8.55
CA PHE A 241 -24.22 33.42 -7.26
C PHE A 241 -22.82 32.80 -7.39
N GLY A 242 -22.08 33.09 -8.44
CA GLY A 242 -20.70 32.60 -8.65
C GLY A 242 -20.66 31.26 -9.34
N THR A 243 -19.64 30.44 -9.01
CA THR A 243 -19.44 29.10 -9.53
C THR A 243 -19.55 28.06 -8.43
N VAL A 244 -20.09 26.89 -8.77
CA VAL A 244 -20.15 25.71 -7.89
C VAL A 244 -19.57 24.51 -8.61
N ASP A 245 -18.90 23.63 -7.87
CA ASP A 245 -18.36 22.38 -8.42
C ASP A 245 -19.48 21.34 -8.51
N VAL A 246 -19.69 20.82 -9.71
CA VAL A 246 -20.66 19.75 -9.97
C VAL A 246 -19.89 18.47 -10.30
N THR A 247 -20.25 17.38 -9.64
CA THR A 247 -19.68 16.05 -9.94
C THR A 247 -20.20 15.60 -11.31
N LYS A 248 -19.30 15.56 -12.27
CA LYS A 248 -19.59 15.16 -13.65
C LYS A 248 -19.39 13.66 -13.85
N LEU A 249 -18.33 13.12 -13.26
CA LEU A 249 -18.00 11.71 -13.26
C LEU A 249 -17.84 11.23 -11.82
N ASP A 250 -18.50 10.15 -11.46
CA ASP A 250 -18.33 9.42 -10.21
C ASP A 250 -18.57 7.94 -10.48
N ARG A 251 -17.51 7.18 -10.66
CA ARG A 251 -17.58 5.74 -10.90
C ARG A 251 -16.57 5.00 -10.03
N PRO A 252 -16.95 4.68 -8.79
CA PRO A 252 -16.11 3.87 -7.93
C PRO A 252 -15.91 2.48 -8.53
N ARG A 253 -14.69 1.97 -8.37
CA ARG A 253 -14.35 0.59 -8.73
C ARG A 253 -14.89 -0.34 -7.64
N THR A 254 -15.84 -1.19 -7.97
CA THR A 254 -16.27 -2.29 -7.12
C THR A 254 -15.27 -3.43 -7.24
N ILE A 255 -14.83 -3.98 -6.11
CA ILE A 255 -13.88 -5.09 -6.01
C ILE A 255 -14.51 -6.17 -5.16
N GLU A 256 -14.60 -7.36 -5.72
CA GLU A 256 -15.09 -8.57 -5.06
C GLU A 256 -13.96 -9.59 -5.00
N THR A 257 -13.73 -10.21 -3.84
CA THR A 257 -12.66 -11.19 -3.68
C THR A 257 -13.13 -12.48 -3.04
N VAL A 258 -12.50 -13.56 -3.41
CA VAL A 258 -12.61 -14.86 -2.76
C VAL A 258 -11.22 -15.40 -2.45
N LYS A 259 -11.04 -15.89 -1.23
CA LYS A 259 -9.79 -16.49 -0.78
C LYS A 259 -10.04 -17.81 -0.06
N LEU A 260 -9.42 -18.87 -0.55
CA LEU A 260 -9.36 -20.17 0.09
C LEU A 260 -7.95 -20.40 0.63
N THR A 261 -7.83 -20.56 1.93
CA THR A 261 -6.56 -20.86 2.60
C THR A 261 -6.60 -22.26 3.18
N GLN A 262 -5.63 -23.10 2.82
CA GLN A 262 -5.46 -24.45 3.31
C GLN A 262 -4.17 -24.53 4.13
N PHE A 263 -4.27 -24.88 5.40
CA PHE A 263 -3.14 -25.29 6.22
C PHE A 263 -3.04 -26.81 6.28
N ILE A 264 -1.82 -27.31 6.12
CA ILE A 264 -1.45 -28.72 6.27
C ILE A 264 -0.28 -28.75 7.25
N ARG A 265 -0.52 -29.15 8.50
CA ARG A 265 0.49 -29.21 9.57
C ARG A 265 0.91 -30.64 9.78
N ASN A 266 2.18 -30.87 9.94
CA ASN A 266 2.70 -32.19 10.27
C ASN A 266 2.34 -32.53 11.71
N THR A 267 1.78 -33.71 11.92
CA THR A 267 1.40 -34.21 13.26
C THR A 267 2.62 -34.24 14.18
N GLY A 268 2.48 -33.67 15.37
CA GLY A 268 3.54 -33.64 16.39
C GLY A 268 4.65 -32.60 16.14
N THR A 269 4.54 -31.76 15.11
CA THR A 269 5.48 -30.67 14.84
C THR A 269 4.76 -29.35 14.60
N THR A 270 5.52 -28.24 14.60
CA THR A 270 5.00 -26.91 14.23
C THR A 270 5.19 -26.60 12.74
N SER A 271 5.79 -27.51 11.97
CA SER A 271 6.05 -27.35 10.53
C SER A 271 4.82 -27.71 9.68
N GLY A 272 4.78 -27.17 8.47
CA GLY A 272 3.69 -27.48 7.55
C GLY A 272 3.74 -26.68 6.26
N PHE A 273 2.64 -26.76 5.55
CA PHE A 273 2.38 -25.98 4.34
C PHE A 273 1.15 -25.12 4.52
N LYS A 274 1.18 -23.94 3.91
CA LYS A 274 0.01 -23.08 3.67
C LYS A 274 -0.16 -22.92 2.17
N ALA A 275 -1.31 -23.26 1.65
CA ALA A 275 -1.69 -23.00 0.26
C ALA A 275 -2.83 -21.99 0.24
N ILE A 276 -2.77 -21.03 -0.68
CA ILE A 276 -3.81 -20.02 -0.92
C ILE A 276 -4.23 -20.11 -2.38
N LEU A 277 -5.53 -20.13 -2.62
CA LEU A 277 -6.14 -19.80 -3.91
C LEU A 277 -6.91 -18.50 -3.74
N TYR A 278 -6.74 -17.58 -4.68
CA TYR A 278 -7.25 -16.23 -4.58
C TYR A 278 -7.83 -15.76 -5.92
N GLY A 279 -8.96 -15.07 -5.88
CA GLY A 279 -9.59 -14.46 -7.03
C GLY A 279 -10.15 -13.09 -6.72
N GLU A 280 -10.09 -12.17 -7.70
CA GLU A 280 -10.73 -10.85 -7.67
C GLU A 280 -11.54 -10.63 -8.94
N LEU A 281 -12.68 -9.95 -8.78
CA LEU A 281 -13.44 -9.34 -9.85
C LEU A 281 -13.51 -7.84 -9.62
N HIS A 282 -13.24 -7.07 -10.66
CA HIS A 282 -13.25 -5.60 -10.62
C HIS A 282 -14.26 -5.10 -11.64
N GLN A 283 -15.07 -4.11 -11.26
CA GLN A 283 -16.10 -3.53 -12.12
C GLN A 283 -16.10 -2.00 -11.97
N LEU A 284 -16.23 -1.32 -13.09
CA LEU A 284 -16.48 0.12 -13.19
C LEU A 284 -17.74 0.36 -14.01
N ALA A 285 -18.67 1.15 -13.48
CA ALA A 285 -19.86 1.57 -14.22
C ALA A 285 -19.50 2.48 -15.40
N ALA A 286 -20.37 2.60 -16.38
CA ALA A 286 -20.29 3.64 -17.40
C ALA A 286 -20.42 5.04 -16.76
N GLY A 287 -19.90 6.07 -17.44
CA GLY A 287 -19.96 7.43 -16.95
C GLY A 287 -19.75 8.46 -18.05
N THR A 288 -19.74 9.74 -17.68
CA THR A 288 -19.48 10.84 -18.61
C THR A 288 -18.34 11.69 -18.09
N LEU A 289 -17.30 11.83 -18.89
CA LEU A 289 -16.16 12.71 -18.65
C LEU A 289 -16.32 13.97 -19.51
N GLN A 290 -16.07 15.14 -18.93
CA GLN A 290 -16.03 16.38 -19.71
C GLN A 290 -14.56 16.74 -20.03
N ASP A 291 -14.28 17.00 -21.30
CA ASP A 291 -12.97 17.51 -21.70
C ASP A 291 -12.75 18.90 -21.07
N PRO A 292 -11.65 19.12 -20.31
CA PRO A 292 -11.44 20.36 -19.57
C PRO A 292 -11.22 21.59 -20.47
N LEU A 293 -10.77 21.39 -21.71
CA LEU A 293 -10.48 22.46 -22.67
C LEU A 293 -11.69 22.76 -23.57
N THR A 294 -12.22 21.76 -24.22
CA THR A 294 -13.30 21.91 -25.19
C THR A 294 -14.69 21.93 -24.56
N LYS A 295 -14.80 21.56 -23.28
CA LYS A 295 -16.07 21.40 -22.53
C LYS A 295 -17.03 20.39 -23.16
N VAL A 296 -16.57 19.58 -24.09
CA VAL A 296 -17.35 18.52 -24.72
C VAL A 296 -17.44 17.32 -23.79
N ASP A 297 -18.64 16.79 -23.66
CA ASP A 297 -18.92 15.58 -22.89
C ASP A 297 -18.58 14.34 -23.71
N ARG A 298 -17.84 13.42 -23.08
CA ARG A 298 -17.45 12.13 -23.65
C ARG A 298 -17.98 10.99 -22.80
N GLY A 299 -18.70 10.06 -23.39
CA GLY A 299 -19.11 8.83 -22.72
C GLY A 299 -17.91 7.93 -22.45
N LEU A 300 -17.82 7.43 -21.24
CA LEU A 300 -16.91 6.34 -20.86
C LEU A 300 -17.74 5.07 -20.70
N PRO A 301 -17.36 3.97 -21.37
CA PRO A 301 -18.06 2.68 -21.23
C PRO A 301 -17.86 2.10 -19.84
N GLN A 302 -18.70 1.14 -19.47
CA GLN A 302 -18.36 0.25 -18.35
C GLN A 302 -17.06 -0.49 -18.63
N ASP A 303 -16.31 -0.79 -17.57
CA ASP A 303 -15.06 -1.54 -17.66
C ASP A 303 -14.99 -2.60 -16.58
N SER A 304 -14.20 -3.64 -16.80
CA SER A 304 -14.09 -4.75 -15.87
C SER A 304 -12.71 -5.41 -15.94
N GLY A 305 -12.43 -6.23 -14.94
CA GLY A 305 -11.22 -7.02 -14.91
C GLY A 305 -11.30 -8.13 -13.88
N TRP A 306 -10.37 -9.05 -13.95
CA TRP A 306 -10.25 -10.14 -13.00
C TRP A 306 -8.79 -10.45 -12.69
N MET A 307 -8.55 -11.00 -11.52
CA MET A 307 -7.26 -11.54 -11.10
C MET A 307 -7.45 -12.94 -10.51
N LEU A 308 -6.52 -13.82 -10.83
CA LEU A 308 -6.35 -15.12 -10.18
C LEU A 308 -4.94 -15.23 -9.62
N GLY A 309 -4.83 -15.75 -8.41
CA GLY A 309 -3.57 -15.91 -7.73
C GLY A 309 -3.50 -17.18 -6.90
N SER A 310 -2.28 -17.62 -6.66
CA SER A 310 -1.99 -18.74 -5.76
C SER A 310 -0.71 -18.48 -4.99
N GLN A 311 -0.65 -19.06 -3.81
CA GLN A 311 0.53 -19.05 -2.96
C GLN A 311 0.73 -20.43 -2.36
N LEU A 312 1.99 -20.86 -2.28
CA LEU A 312 2.40 -22.04 -1.56
C LEU A 312 3.55 -21.65 -0.62
N THR A 313 3.36 -21.83 0.68
CA THR A 313 4.34 -21.52 1.71
C THR A 313 4.66 -22.78 2.52
N TYR A 314 5.92 -23.13 2.60
CA TYR A 314 6.44 -24.05 3.60
C TYR A 314 6.91 -23.26 4.82
N PHE A 315 6.59 -23.72 6.03
CA PHE A 315 7.04 -23.11 7.28
C PHE A 315 7.46 -24.19 8.28
N THR A 316 8.47 -23.89 9.08
CA THR A 316 8.96 -24.82 10.09
C THR A 316 8.30 -24.63 11.46
N GLY A 317 7.65 -23.46 11.67
CA GLY A 317 7.14 -23.02 12.96
C GLY A 317 8.23 -22.69 13.99
N GLN A 318 9.48 -22.64 13.55
CA GLN A 318 10.65 -22.34 14.40
C GLN A 318 11.37 -21.12 13.82
N ARG A 319 11.70 -20.14 14.69
CA ARG A 319 12.54 -18.98 14.36
C ARG A 319 12.15 -18.28 13.06
N ASP A 320 10.85 -18.12 12.80
CA ASP A 320 10.32 -17.46 11.59
C ASP A 320 10.85 -18.01 10.25
N THR A 321 11.28 -19.30 10.21
CA THR A 321 11.82 -19.94 9.00
C THR A 321 10.69 -20.38 8.08
N TYR A 322 10.67 -19.83 6.87
CA TYR A 322 9.70 -20.17 5.82
C TYR A 322 10.26 -19.94 4.42
N ALA A 323 9.59 -20.52 3.42
CA ALA A 323 9.77 -20.22 2.00
C ALA A 323 8.40 -20.17 1.32
N SER A 324 8.15 -19.15 0.50
CA SER A 324 6.87 -18.88 -0.15
C SER A 324 7.05 -18.64 -1.63
N LEU A 325 6.25 -19.31 -2.44
CA LEU A 325 6.10 -19.08 -3.89
C LEU A 325 4.72 -18.49 -4.13
N VAL A 326 4.66 -17.39 -4.87
CA VAL A 326 3.42 -16.72 -5.26
C VAL A 326 3.36 -16.58 -6.77
N MET A 327 2.18 -16.81 -7.34
CA MET A 327 1.89 -16.57 -8.75
C MET A 327 0.57 -15.84 -8.86
N ARG A 328 0.48 -14.85 -9.74
CA ARG A 328 -0.78 -14.19 -10.09
C ARG A 328 -0.84 -13.81 -11.57
N HIS A 329 -2.05 -13.81 -12.10
CA HIS A 329 -2.36 -13.29 -13.44
C HIS A 329 -3.63 -12.43 -13.35
N ALA A 330 -3.60 -11.26 -13.99
CA ALA A 330 -4.69 -10.32 -13.99
C ALA A 330 -4.95 -9.76 -15.39
N ARG A 331 -6.20 -9.40 -15.67
CA ARG A 331 -6.63 -8.77 -16.90
C ARG A 331 -7.58 -7.61 -16.66
N GLY A 332 -7.65 -6.71 -17.65
CA GLY A 332 -8.49 -5.52 -17.60
C GLY A 332 -8.10 -4.63 -16.43
N ILE A 333 -9.07 -3.99 -15.81
CA ILE A 333 -8.82 -3.04 -14.70
C ILE A 333 -8.19 -3.70 -13.46
N ALA A 334 -8.26 -5.01 -13.31
CA ALA A 334 -7.60 -5.75 -12.22
C ALA A 334 -6.08 -5.93 -12.42
N ALA A 335 -5.54 -5.62 -13.62
CA ALA A 335 -4.10 -5.65 -13.87
C ALA A 335 -3.32 -4.51 -13.20
N TYR A 336 -4.02 -3.51 -12.68
CA TYR A 336 -3.42 -2.35 -12.00
C TYR A 336 -3.39 -2.57 -10.50
N ASP A 337 -2.27 -2.19 -9.88
CA ASP A 337 -2.17 -2.16 -8.42
C ASP A 337 -3.27 -1.26 -7.80
N PRO A 338 -3.63 -1.45 -6.51
CA PRO A 338 -4.79 -0.79 -5.92
C PRO A 338 -4.82 0.73 -6.07
N LEU A 339 -3.67 1.39 -6.12
CA LEU A 339 -3.58 2.86 -6.26
C LEU A 339 -3.13 3.30 -7.65
N ALA A 340 -2.90 2.37 -8.57
CA ALA A 340 -2.49 2.68 -9.94
C ALA A 340 -3.73 2.98 -10.82
N VAL A 341 -3.50 3.84 -11.81
CA VAL A 341 -4.50 4.23 -12.79
C VAL A 341 -4.02 3.92 -14.20
N PRO A 342 -4.93 3.59 -15.12
CA PRO A 342 -4.60 3.45 -16.53
C PRO A 342 -3.98 4.72 -17.11
N ILE A 343 -3.01 4.56 -18.00
CA ILE A 343 -2.39 5.67 -18.77
C ILE A 343 -2.84 5.61 -20.22
N THR A 344 -2.96 4.41 -20.77
CA THR A 344 -3.39 4.19 -22.15
C THR A 344 -4.67 3.36 -22.18
N PHE A 345 -5.48 3.60 -23.20
CA PHE A 345 -6.81 2.99 -23.38
C PHE A 345 -6.93 2.36 -24.75
N ALA A 346 -7.71 1.30 -24.86
CA ALA A 346 -8.14 0.73 -26.13
C ALA A 346 -8.99 1.75 -26.92
N LEU A 347 -9.29 1.45 -28.19
CA LEU A 347 -10.07 2.35 -29.05
C LEU A 347 -11.51 2.57 -28.53
N ASP A 348 -12.05 1.62 -27.79
CA ASP A 348 -13.36 1.70 -27.13
C ASP A 348 -13.30 2.42 -25.78
N HIS A 349 -12.14 2.99 -25.39
CA HIS A 349 -11.90 3.65 -24.12
C HIS A 349 -11.98 2.79 -22.87
N THR A 350 -11.86 1.48 -23.03
CA THR A 350 -11.66 0.53 -21.93
C THR A 350 -10.20 0.22 -21.71
N VAL A 351 -9.90 -0.48 -20.62
CA VAL A 351 -8.58 -1.09 -20.38
C VAL A 351 -8.60 -2.61 -20.56
N SER A 352 -9.51 -3.12 -21.36
CA SER A 352 -9.68 -4.56 -21.61
C SER A 352 -8.41 -5.25 -22.11
N GLY A 353 -7.52 -4.51 -22.80
CA GLY A 353 -6.20 -4.96 -23.26
C GLY A 353 -5.14 -5.07 -22.18
N ALA A 354 -5.39 -4.52 -20.99
CA ALA A 354 -4.42 -4.56 -19.88
C ALA A 354 -4.21 -5.99 -19.39
N SER A 355 -2.98 -6.32 -19.06
CA SER A 355 -2.62 -7.62 -18.48
C SER A 355 -1.40 -7.51 -17.59
N GLU A 356 -1.39 -8.33 -16.55
CA GLU A 356 -0.26 -8.49 -15.66
C GLU A 356 -0.07 -9.96 -15.32
N THR A 357 1.19 -10.42 -15.31
CA THR A 357 1.57 -11.72 -14.76
C THR A 357 2.74 -11.52 -13.81
N GLN A 358 2.65 -12.10 -12.63
CA GLN A 358 3.70 -12.02 -11.61
C GLN A 358 4.03 -13.40 -11.06
N ILE A 359 5.31 -13.62 -10.79
CA ILE A 359 5.83 -14.78 -10.06
C ILE A 359 6.81 -14.23 -9.03
N ALA A 360 6.64 -14.63 -7.78
CA ALA A 360 7.52 -14.19 -6.69
C ALA A 360 7.91 -15.36 -5.79
N LEU A 361 9.14 -15.30 -5.30
CA LEU A 361 9.70 -16.20 -4.32
C LEU A 361 10.22 -15.37 -3.14
N SER A 362 9.90 -15.75 -1.91
CA SER A 362 10.41 -15.09 -0.72
C SER A 362 10.62 -16.08 0.41
N GLY A 363 11.43 -15.71 1.38
CA GLY A 363 11.60 -16.54 2.56
C GLY A 363 12.55 -15.96 3.58
N ASN A 364 12.61 -16.66 4.69
CA ASN A 364 13.54 -16.44 5.78
C ASN A 364 14.06 -17.79 6.26
N TYR A 365 15.35 -17.95 6.30
CA TYR A 365 16.01 -19.06 6.99
C TYR A 365 16.71 -18.51 8.21
N GLU A 366 16.29 -18.93 9.41
CA GLU A 366 16.79 -18.37 10.65
C GLU A 366 17.33 -19.46 11.58
N GLN A 367 18.55 -19.26 12.06
CA GLN A 367 19.22 -20.04 13.05
C GLN A 367 19.56 -19.17 14.27
N GLU A 368 20.15 -19.76 15.29
CA GLU A 368 20.45 -19.05 16.54
C GLU A 368 21.41 -17.87 16.38
N GLN A 369 22.37 -17.98 15.48
CA GLN A 369 23.44 -17.01 15.30
C GLN A 369 23.35 -16.22 14.01
N PHE A 370 22.53 -16.67 13.05
CA PHE A 370 22.39 -16.00 11.76
C PHE A 370 21.01 -16.21 11.13
N SER A 371 20.70 -15.35 10.19
CA SER A 371 19.53 -15.52 9.32
C SER A 371 19.83 -15.09 7.90
N VAL A 372 18.99 -15.53 6.96
CA VAL A 372 19.00 -15.07 5.57
C VAL A 372 17.57 -14.81 5.13
N LEU A 373 17.24 -13.54 4.99
CA LEU A 373 16.04 -13.11 4.28
C LEU A 373 16.34 -13.05 2.80
N PHE A 374 15.41 -13.51 1.96
CA PHE A 374 15.54 -13.40 0.50
C PHE A 374 14.19 -13.13 -0.15
N ALA A 375 14.23 -12.44 -1.28
CA ALA A 375 13.09 -12.27 -2.16
C ALA A 375 13.53 -12.13 -3.62
N ALA A 376 12.71 -12.62 -4.53
CA ALA A 376 12.85 -12.40 -5.96
C ALA A 376 11.45 -12.32 -6.59
N TYR A 377 11.31 -11.52 -7.64
CA TYR A 377 10.10 -11.54 -8.44
C TYR A 377 10.37 -11.21 -9.90
N MET A 378 9.42 -11.61 -10.73
CA MET A 378 9.29 -11.22 -12.14
C MET A 378 7.86 -10.76 -12.37
N ARG A 379 7.69 -9.69 -13.17
CA ARG A 379 6.42 -9.11 -13.58
C ARG A 379 6.44 -8.81 -15.06
N PHE A 380 5.38 -9.16 -15.74
CA PHE A 380 5.11 -8.83 -17.13
C PHE A 380 3.86 -7.97 -17.16
N PHE A 381 3.97 -6.74 -17.62
CA PHE A 381 2.86 -5.79 -17.61
C PHE A 381 2.64 -5.17 -18.98
N ARG A 382 1.36 -4.99 -19.31
CA ARG A 382 0.88 -4.23 -20.47
C ARG A 382 -0.32 -3.39 -20.05
N ASP A 383 -0.28 -2.11 -20.36
CA ASP A 383 -1.42 -1.19 -20.17
C ASP A 383 -2.48 -1.38 -21.25
N GLY A 384 -3.71 -0.93 -21.01
CA GLY A 384 -4.91 -1.22 -21.81
C GLY A 384 -4.82 -0.90 -23.30
N GLY A 385 -4.21 0.24 -23.63
CA GLY A 385 -4.00 0.67 -25.02
C GLY A 385 -2.55 0.64 -25.48
N ALA A 386 -1.65 -0.04 -24.74
CA ALA A 386 -0.23 -0.04 -25.03
C ALA A 386 0.10 -0.67 -26.38
N ALA A 387 0.73 0.10 -27.26
CA ALA A 387 1.33 -0.41 -28.48
C ALA A 387 2.51 -1.35 -28.18
N GLU A 388 2.94 -2.15 -29.16
CA GLU A 388 4.04 -3.11 -28.99
C GLU A 388 5.37 -2.44 -28.61
N THR A 389 5.58 -1.18 -28.99
CA THR A 389 6.78 -0.38 -28.66
C THR A 389 6.48 0.74 -27.66
N SER A 390 5.51 0.54 -26.79
CA SER A 390 5.09 1.55 -25.79
C SER A 390 5.95 1.53 -24.54
N THR A 391 6.10 2.69 -23.90
CA THR A 391 6.61 2.80 -22.53
C THR A 391 5.73 2.10 -21.49
N GLN A 392 4.48 1.85 -21.85
CA GLN A 392 3.46 1.21 -21.01
C GLN A 392 3.37 -0.32 -21.23
N LYS A 393 4.33 -0.89 -21.94
CA LYS A 393 4.55 -2.32 -22.05
C LYS A 393 5.96 -2.64 -21.60
N TYR A 394 6.07 -3.45 -20.58
CA TYR A 394 7.36 -3.74 -19.96
C TYR A 394 7.36 -5.05 -19.18
N ASP A 395 8.54 -5.55 -19.00
CA ASP A 395 8.83 -6.71 -18.18
C ASP A 395 9.81 -6.31 -17.06
N GLU A 396 9.67 -6.80 -15.83
CA GLU A 396 10.49 -6.40 -14.69
C GLU A 396 10.84 -7.51 -13.71
N GLY A 397 11.87 -7.26 -12.90
CA GLY A 397 12.17 -8.13 -11.79
C GLY A 397 13.23 -7.58 -10.86
N ALA A 398 13.25 -8.13 -9.67
CA ALA A 398 14.29 -7.90 -8.67
C ALA A 398 14.64 -9.18 -7.95
N ILE A 399 15.87 -9.22 -7.49
CA ILE A 399 16.36 -10.21 -6.54
C ILE A 399 17.06 -9.48 -5.39
N VAL A 400 16.83 -9.91 -4.17
CA VAL A 400 17.43 -9.34 -2.97
C VAL A 400 17.70 -10.44 -1.95
N ALA A 401 18.82 -10.35 -1.28
CA ALA A 401 19.19 -11.20 -0.16
C ALA A 401 19.79 -10.35 0.96
N ARG A 402 19.38 -10.65 2.20
CA ARG A 402 19.85 -9.99 3.43
C ARG A 402 20.30 -11.05 4.44
N PRO A 403 21.51 -11.55 4.36
CA PRO A 403 22.13 -12.28 5.45
C PRO A 403 22.35 -11.35 6.66
N SER A 404 22.14 -11.90 7.84
CA SER A 404 22.34 -11.21 9.12
C SER A 404 23.07 -12.13 10.10
N VAL A 405 23.98 -11.56 10.88
CA VAL A 405 24.66 -12.24 11.98
C VAL A 405 24.24 -11.58 13.28
N PHE A 406 23.82 -12.39 14.26
CA PHE A 406 23.42 -11.92 15.58
C PHE A 406 24.64 -11.93 16.52
N LEU A 407 25.02 -10.74 16.97
CA LEU A 407 26.13 -10.51 17.88
C LEU A 407 25.62 -10.42 19.32
N GLY A 408 25.34 -11.56 19.93
CA GLY A 408 24.65 -11.63 21.23
C GLY A 408 23.14 -11.45 21.10
N ASP A 409 22.46 -11.04 22.17
CA ASP A 409 21.00 -11.04 22.24
C ASP A 409 20.37 -9.81 21.59
N HIS A 410 21.07 -8.69 21.54
CA HIS A 410 20.47 -7.40 21.16
C HIS A 410 21.14 -6.71 19.97
N PHE A 411 22.30 -7.16 19.55
CA PHE A 411 23.04 -6.56 18.43
C PHE A 411 23.13 -7.50 17.24
N GLY A 412 23.15 -6.93 16.07
CA GLY A 412 23.38 -7.68 14.84
C GLY A 412 23.91 -6.81 13.72
N VAL A 413 24.41 -7.47 12.69
CA VAL A 413 24.83 -6.82 11.45
C VAL A 413 24.16 -7.55 10.31
N SER A 414 23.42 -6.82 9.48
CA SER A 414 22.89 -7.30 8.22
C SER A 414 23.71 -6.73 7.06
N VAL A 415 23.90 -7.56 6.05
CA VAL A 415 24.39 -7.14 4.74
C VAL A 415 23.26 -7.36 3.74
N GLU A 416 23.02 -6.44 2.83
CA GLU A 416 22.04 -6.63 1.78
C GLU A 416 22.66 -6.42 0.40
N GLY A 417 22.45 -7.39 -0.47
CA GLY A 417 22.75 -7.28 -1.89
C GLY A 417 21.47 -7.39 -2.70
N SER A 418 21.30 -6.52 -3.69
CA SER A 418 20.17 -6.58 -4.59
C SER A 418 20.50 -6.17 -6.01
N TYR A 419 19.73 -6.74 -6.95
CA TYR A 419 19.76 -6.36 -8.35
C TYR A 419 18.33 -6.25 -8.86
N GLN A 420 18.06 -5.22 -9.63
CA GLN A 420 16.78 -4.98 -10.26
C GLN A 420 16.96 -4.53 -11.69
N GLN A 421 16.04 -4.92 -12.55
CA GLN A 421 16.12 -4.61 -13.96
C GLN A 421 14.72 -4.38 -14.55
N ARG A 422 14.61 -3.47 -15.54
CA ARG A 422 13.44 -3.23 -16.35
C ARG A 422 13.77 -3.16 -17.81
N ARG A 423 13.03 -3.89 -18.62
CA ARG A 423 13.03 -3.76 -20.07
C ARG A 423 11.71 -3.18 -20.52
N ILE A 424 11.77 -1.99 -21.09
CA ILE A 424 10.63 -1.26 -21.62
C ILE A 424 10.58 -1.52 -23.12
N ALA A 425 9.37 -1.74 -23.67
CA ALA A 425 9.20 -2.01 -25.08
C ALA A 425 9.52 -0.81 -26.00
N MET A 426 9.64 0.39 -25.43
CA MET A 426 10.06 1.60 -26.16
C MET A 426 11.46 1.39 -26.76
N LEU A 427 11.62 1.78 -28.02
CA LEU A 427 12.92 1.79 -28.69
C LEU A 427 13.68 3.09 -28.35
N LEU A 428 14.98 2.96 -28.16
CA LEU A 428 15.85 4.11 -27.99
C LEU A 428 15.97 4.90 -29.31
N PRO A 429 15.95 6.24 -29.28
CA PRO A 429 16.05 7.07 -30.46
C PRO A 429 17.29 6.74 -31.32
N GLY A 430 17.09 6.49 -32.61
CA GLY A 430 18.18 6.19 -33.56
C GLY A 430 18.74 4.76 -33.47
N THR A 431 18.13 3.88 -32.69
CA THR A 431 18.51 2.46 -32.57
C THR A 431 17.28 1.57 -32.68
N ASN A 432 17.51 0.25 -32.81
CA ASN A 432 16.46 -0.77 -32.69
C ASN A 432 16.49 -1.44 -31.28
N ASP A 433 17.26 -0.86 -30.35
CA ASP A 433 17.40 -1.43 -29.01
C ASP A 433 16.29 -0.95 -28.11
N GLN A 434 15.77 -1.87 -27.29
CA GLN A 434 14.83 -1.53 -26.24
C GLN A 434 15.53 -0.87 -25.06
N LEU A 435 14.83 0.06 -24.39
CA LEU A 435 15.34 0.67 -23.16
C LEU A 435 15.42 -0.37 -22.03
N ASN A 436 16.64 -0.67 -21.62
CA ASN A 436 16.94 -1.50 -20.46
C ASN A 436 17.50 -0.62 -19.34
N ALA A 437 16.91 -0.71 -18.17
CA ALA A 437 17.34 0.00 -16.96
C ALA A 437 17.67 -0.99 -15.86
N SER A 438 18.80 -0.83 -15.18
CA SER A 438 19.18 -1.67 -14.06
C SER A 438 19.85 -0.92 -12.93
N VAL A 439 19.61 -1.39 -11.70
CA VAL A 439 20.23 -0.89 -10.48
C VAL A 439 20.70 -2.05 -9.64
N ALA A 440 21.98 -2.01 -9.23
CA ALA A 440 22.52 -2.88 -8.20
C ALA A 440 22.71 -2.08 -6.91
N LYS A 441 22.35 -2.66 -5.77
CA LYS A 441 22.57 -2.06 -4.44
C LYS A 441 23.34 -3.03 -3.56
N PHE A 442 24.24 -2.46 -2.75
CA PHE A 442 24.92 -3.16 -1.68
C PHE A 442 24.85 -2.32 -0.42
N GLY A 443 24.40 -2.92 0.68
CA GLY A 443 24.21 -2.24 1.95
C GLY A 443 24.76 -3.01 3.13
N VAL A 444 25.18 -2.26 4.15
CA VAL A 444 25.58 -2.78 5.47
C VAL A 444 24.74 -2.08 6.52
N MET A 445 24.21 -2.86 7.45
CA MET A 445 23.25 -2.36 8.45
C MET A 445 23.55 -2.99 9.82
N PRO A 446 24.47 -2.44 10.63
CA PRO A 446 24.53 -2.76 12.04
C PRO A 446 23.26 -2.21 12.74
N TYR A 447 22.75 -2.97 13.69
CA TYR A 447 21.53 -2.60 14.42
C TYR A 447 21.55 -3.06 15.87
N PHE A 448 20.74 -2.34 16.67
CA PHE A 448 20.38 -2.71 18.03
C PHE A 448 18.88 -3.03 18.09
N SER A 449 18.53 -4.18 18.69
CA SER A 449 17.15 -4.65 18.88
C SER A 449 16.90 -5.00 20.36
N PRO A 450 16.20 -4.15 21.13
CA PRO A 450 15.91 -4.46 22.52
C PRO A 450 15.00 -5.69 22.71
N SER A 451 14.22 -6.05 21.70
CA SER A 451 13.35 -7.23 21.72
C SER A 451 14.06 -8.58 21.47
N GLY A 452 15.38 -8.54 21.32
CA GLY A 452 16.19 -9.75 21.12
C GLY A 452 16.55 -10.07 19.67
N ARG A 453 17.11 -11.28 19.46
CA ARG A 453 17.54 -11.80 18.17
C ARG A 453 16.37 -12.13 17.27
N GLY A 454 16.52 -11.96 15.96
CA GLY A 454 15.61 -12.44 14.93
C GLY A 454 15.45 -11.46 13.80
N SER A 455 15.17 -11.97 12.61
CA SER A 455 14.99 -11.20 11.38
C SER A 455 13.84 -10.19 11.50
N TYR A 456 12.79 -10.57 12.24
CA TYR A 456 11.56 -9.78 12.40
C TYR A 456 11.43 -9.13 13.78
N LYS A 457 12.42 -9.24 14.67
CA LYS A 457 12.37 -8.62 15.99
C LYS A 457 12.46 -7.10 15.87
N ARG A 458 11.51 -6.40 16.49
CA ARG A 458 11.40 -4.93 16.51
C ARG A 458 11.05 -4.46 17.92
N PRO A 459 11.42 -3.21 18.30
CA PRO A 459 12.04 -2.17 17.48
C PRO A 459 13.50 -2.45 17.13
N GLN A 460 13.99 -1.86 16.04
CA GLN A 460 15.41 -1.83 15.70
C GLN A 460 15.88 -0.39 15.49
N ILE A 461 17.01 -0.02 16.12
CA ILE A 461 17.76 1.17 15.80
C ILE A 461 18.87 0.76 14.85
N ARG A 462 18.98 1.42 13.72
CA ARG A 462 19.85 1.01 12.61
C ARG A 462 20.78 2.11 12.17
N LEU A 463 22.01 1.77 11.90
CA LEU A 463 22.89 2.56 11.06
C LEU A 463 22.94 1.88 9.68
N LEU A 464 22.79 2.65 8.60
CA LEU A 464 22.74 2.12 7.24
C LEU A 464 23.80 2.81 6.40
N TYR A 465 24.60 2.01 5.70
CA TYR A 465 25.35 2.48 4.55
C TYR A 465 24.95 1.68 3.34
N VAL A 466 24.54 2.35 2.25
CA VAL A 466 24.18 1.69 1.00
C VAL A 466 24.85 2.40 -0.18
N ALA A 467 25.47 1.62 -1.04
CA ALA A 467 25.94 2.06 -2.35
C ALA A 467 24.98 1.53 -3.43
N SER A 468 24.51 2.41 -4.29
CA SER A 468 23.62 2.11 -5.42
C SER A 468 24.34 2.41 -6.73
N PHE A 469 24.30 1.48 -7.68
CA PHE A 469 24.95 1.59 -8.99
C PHE A 469 23.90 1.54 -10.09
N ARG A 470 23.88 2.55 -10.95
CA ARG A 470 22.93 2.72 -12.05
C ARG A 470 23.63 2.57 -13.39
N ASP A 471 23.03 1.82 -14.30
CA ASP A 471 23.47 1.74 -15.69
C ASP A 471 23.08 2.99 -16.51
N ALA A 472 23.41 2.99 -17.80
CA ALA A 472 23.06 4.09 -18.70
C ALA A 472 21.54 4.19 -18.93
N GLY A 473 20.86 3.04 -19.04
CA GLY A 473 19.41 2.99 -19.22
C GLY A 473 18.67 3.57 -18.04
N THR A 474 19.08 3.24 -16.82
CA THR A 474 18.49 3.82 -15.60
C THR A 474 18.68 5.33 -15.55
N ARG A 475 19.87 5.81 -15.89
CA ARG A 475 20.16 7.26 -15.91
C ARG A 475 19.32 8.01 -16.96
N ALA A 476 19.04 7.39 -18.09
CA ALA A 476 18.19 7.95 -19.14
C ALA A 476 16.70 8.09 -18.74
N LEU A 477 16.28 7.49 -17.63
CA LEU A 477 14.92 7.64 -17.10
C LEU A 477 14.71 8.93 -16.30
N TYR A 478 15.78 9.64 -15.96
CA TYR A 478 15.71 10.88 -15.18
C TYR A 478 15.95 12.09 -16.06
N PRO A 479 15.32 13.23 -15.74
CA PRO A 479 15.65 14.50 -16.38
C PRO A 479 17.16 14.79 -16.26
N VAL A 480 17.74 15.45 -17.26
CA VAL A 480 19.18 15.70 -17.32
C VAL A 480 19.69 16.54 -16.13
N GLU A 481 18.82 17.34 -15.54
CA GLU A 481 19.07 18.17 -14.35
C GLU A 481 19.11 17.36 -13.05
N ASP A 482 18.52 16.15 -13.04
CA ASP A 482 18.53 15.31 -11.83
C ASP A 482 19.92 14.67 -11.65
N VAL A 483 20.38 14.65 -10.40
CA VAL A 483 21.65 13.99 -10.03
C VAL A 483 21.68 12.52 -10.44
N PHE A 484 20.52 11.87 -10.52
CA PHE A 484 20.40 10.47 -10.91
C PHE A 484 20.61 10.24 -12.40
N ALA A 485 20.41 11.25 -13.25
CA ALA A 485 20.78 11.19 -14.66
C ALA A 485 22.33 11.25 -14.85
N GLN A 486 22.99 12.01 -13.98
CA GLN A 486 24.41 12.33 -14.13
C GLN A 486 25.34 11.31 -13.47
N ARG A 487 24.94 10.72 -12.35
CA ARG A 487 25.80 9.90 -11.50
C ARG A 487 25.56 8.40 -11.67
N LYS A 488 26.63 7.63 -11.91
CA LYS A 488 26.57 6.17 -11.99
C LYS A 488 26.40 5.52 -10.62
N ALA A 489 26.98 6.14 -9.59
CA ALA A 489 26.93 5.64 -8.22
C ALA A 489 26.40 6.70 -7.27
N GLU A 490 25.62 6.27 -6.30
CA GLU A 490 25.11 7.10 -5.23
C GLU A 490 25.30 6.40 -3.89
N HIS A 491 25.48 7.20 -2.84
CA HIS A 491 25.70 6.72 -1.50
C HIS A 491 24.55 7.17 -0.60
N PHE A 492 24.25 6.34 0.38
CA PHE A 492 23.26 6.61 1.41
C PHE A 492 23.89 6.22 2.75
N LEU A 493 24.16 7.20 3.60
CA LEU A 493 24.55 6.98 4.99
C LEU A 493 23.43 7.49 5.87
N GLY A 494 22.77 6.61 6.61
CA GLY A 494 21.62 6.96 7.42
C GLY A 494 21.63 6.34 8.79
N ILE A 495 20.93 6.98 9.71
CA ILE A 495 20.57 6.47 11.04
C ILE A 495 19.07 6.55 11.20
N GLY A 496 18.47 5.54 11.80
CA GLY A 496 17.03 5.56 12.03
C GLY A 496 16.53 4.39 12.83
N ALA A 497 15.22 4.32 12.93
CA ALA A 497 14.53 3.28 13.65
C ALA A 497 13.37 2.71 12.80
N GLU A 498 13.12 1.42 13.00
CA GLU A 498 11.91 0.74 12.52
C GLU A 498 11.28 -0.03 13.66
N TRP A 499 9.96 0.06 13.78
CA TRP A 499 9.21 -0.65 14.82
C TRP A 499 7.86 -1.13 14.31
N TRP A 500 7.36 -2.18 14.95
CA TRP A 500 5.96 -2.60 14.92
C TRP A 500 5.61 -3.35 16.20
N PHE A 501 4.39 -3.16 16.65
CA PHE A 501 3.80 -3.90 17.76
C PHE A 501 2.27 -3.79 17.71
N ASN A 502 1.56 -4.84 18.08
CA ASN A 502 0.10 -4.87 18.19
C ASN A 502 -0.68 -4.30 17.00
N SER A 503 -0.10 -4.24 15.81
CA SER A 503 -0.78 -3.72 14.64
C SER A 503 -1.68 -4.78 14.02
N SER A 504 -2.91 -4.42 13.61
CA SER A 504 -3.80 -5.31 12.85
C SER A 504 -3.38 -5.45 11.38
N SER A 505 -2.54 -4.55 10.90
CA SER A 505 -2.01 -4.57 9.54
C SER A 505 -0.65 -5.27 9.42
N TYR A 506 0.07 -5.37 10.56
CA TYR A 506 1.40 -5.99 10.66
C TYR A 506 1.42 -6.84 11.94
N PRO A 507 1.00 -8.11 11.86
CA PRO A 507 0.91 -9.03 13.00
C PRO A 507 2.27 -9.44 13.57
#